data_5d4baa60b711f2b7d6b90f1f85761e50
#
_entry.id   5d4baa60b711f2b7d6b90f1f85761e50
#
_cell.length_a   1.000
_cell.length_b   1.000
_cell.length_c   1.000
_cell.angle_alpha   90.00
_cell.angle_beta   90.00
_cell.angle_gamma   90.00
#
_symmetry.space_group_name_H-M   'P 1'
#
loop_
_entity.id
_entity.type
_entity.pdbx_description
1 polymer ?
#
loop_
_entity_poly.entity_id
_entity_poly.type
_entity_poly.pdbx_seq_one_letter_code
_entity_poly.pdbx_strand_id
1 'polypeptide(L)'
;MLCIVNSRKAAQSIFARLPQEASFHLSTLMVPAQRQTLLDEIRRRLKAGEPCRVVSTSLIEAGVDVDFPAVYRELAGLDSVLQAAGRCNREGKRAAGESIVTIFERTELPPLLFRTAVGATRHALKDGRDPAVQETMQRYFRELRALSGETLDKSGVIKAFEKGINGCELPFRTVAENFHLIDQNTRTVYVPFGGGAALIERLKAGECSKELYRKLGRYAVSVYEPHFQKLYAAGALLTARDIPALDESSAILSDLTLYDERTGLTLEPETGKAFLI
;
A
#
# COMPACT_ATOMS: atom_id res chain seq x y z
N MET A 1 -18.74 6.73 -2.28
CA MET A 1 -17.99 6.86 -1.02
C MET A 1 -16.64 6.18 -1.13
N LEU A 2 -15.64 6.69 -0.44
CA LEU A 2 -14.31 6.09 -0.33
C LEU A 2 -14.05 5.74 1.14
N CYS A 3 -13.57 4.53 1.43
CA CYS A 3 -13.11 4.10 2.74
C CYS A 3 -11.63 3.73 2.66
N ILE A 4 -10.79 4.37 3.45
CA ILE A 4 -9.32 4.12 3.47
C ILE A 4 -8.95 3.56 4.84
N VAL A 5 -8.24 2.42 4.82
CA VAL A 5 -7.80 1.71 6.02
C VAL A 5 -6.30 1.44 6.04
N ASN A 6 -5.78 1.15 7.23
CA ASN A 6 -4.35 1.05 7.49
C ASN A 6 -3.73 -0.31 7.13
N SER A 7 -4.54 -1.32 6.82
CA SER A 7 -4.01 -2.63 6.47
C SER A 7 -4.77 -3.27 5.30
N ARG A 8 -4.07 -4.09 4.53
CA ARG A 8 -4.63 -4.86 3.41
C ARG A 8 -5.70 -5.85 3.88
N LYS A 9 -5.48 -6.50 5.03
CA LYS A 9 -6.45 -7.41 5.65
C LYS A 9 -7.75 -6.68 6.04
N ALA A 10 -7.63 -5.49 6.62
CA ALA A 10 -8.79 -4.65 6.93
C ALA A 10 -9.57 -4.27 5.68
N ALA A 11 -8.87 -3.87 4.61
CA ALA A 11 -9.51 -3.52 3.35
C ALA A 11 -10.30 -4.70 2.76
N GLN A 12 -9.71 -5.88 2.72
CA GLN A 12 -10.39 -7.10 2.26
C GLN A 12 -11.60 -7.46 3.14
N SER A 13 -11.45 -7.40 4.49
CA SER A 13 -12.52 -7.74 5.43
C SER A 13 -13.72 -6.79 5.32
N ILE A 14 -13.49 -5.51 5.14
CA ILE A 14 -14.57 -4.52 4.94
C ILE A 14 -15.21 -4.72 3.57
N PHE A 15 -14.39 -4.89 2.53
CA PHE A 15 -14.87 -5.11 1.16
C PHE A 15 -15.79 -6.34 1.05
N ALA A 16 -15.44 -7.44 1.73
CA ALA A 16 -16.23 -8.67 1.74
C ALA A 16 -17.65 -8.50 2.33
N ARG A 17 -17.88 -7.43 3.11
CA ARG A 17 -19.19 -7.11 3.71
C ARG A 17 -20.02 -6.13 2.88
N LEU A 18 -19.44 -5.57 1.80
CA LEU A 18 -20.17 -4.64 0.94
C LEU A 18 -20.97 -5.39 -0.12
N PRO A 19 -22.10 -4.80 -0.60
CA PRO A 19 -22.78 -5.29 -1.78
C PRO A 19 -21.79 -5.44 -2.94
N GLN A 20 -21.89 -6.52 -3.71
CA GLN A 20 -20.95 -6.75 -4.81
C GLN A 20 -21.05 -5.69 -5.91
N GLU A 21 -22.26 -5.23 -6.17
CA GLU A 21 -22.53 -4.22 -7.19
C GLU A 21 -21.94 -2.86 -6.81
N ALA A 22 -21.28 -2.21 -7.75
CA ALA A 22 -20.66 -0.89 -7.59
C ALA A 22 -19.68 -0.75 -6.42
N SER A 23 -19.10 -1.88 -5.95
CA SER A 23 -18.09 -1.90 -4.90
C SER A 23 -16.74 -2.38 -5.44
N PHE A 24 -15.69 -1.64 -5.09
CA PHE A 24 -14.32 -1.83 -5.58
C PHE A 24 -13.35 -1.93 -4.41
N HIS A 25 -12.38 -2.81 -4.53
CA HIS A 25 -11.24 -2.92 -3.61
C HIS A 25 -9.97 -2.47 -4.32
N LEU A 26 -9.12 -1.71 -3.64
CA LEU A 26 -7.82 -1.30 -4.14
C LEU A 26 -6.74 -1.51 -3.10
N SER A 27 -5.78 -2.36 -3.41
CA SER A 27 -4.59 -2.55 -2.58
C SER A 27 -3.37 -2.97 -3.40
N THR A 28 -2.21 -2.97 -2.77
CA THR A 28 -0.96 -3.45 -3.38
C THR A 28 -0.91 -4.96 -3.56
N LEU A 29 -1.93 -5.71 -3.12
CA LEU A 29 -2.08 -7.14 -3.41
C LEU A 29 -2.62 -7.42 -4.81
N MET A 30 -3.13 -6.40 -5.49
CA MET A 30 -3.58 -6.48 -6.87
C MET A 30 -2.44 -6.09 -7.82
N VAL A 31 -2.33 -6.75 -8.94
CA VAL A 31 -1.35 -6.38 -9.97
C VAL A 31 -1.63 -4.97 -10.52
N PRO A 32 -0.59 -4.19 -10.87
CA PRO A 32 -0.76 -2.83 -11.39
C PRO A 32 -1.70 -2.71 -12.57
N ALA A 33 -1.67 -3.68 -13.51
CA ALA A 33 -2.55 -3.68 -14.67
C ALA A 33 -4.03 -3.71 -14.27
N GLN A 34 -4.40 -4.55 -13.31
CA GLN A 34 -5.76 -4.66 -12.80
C GLN A 34 -6.19 -3.39 -12.05
N ARG A 35 -5.30 -2.86 -11.18
CA ARG A 35 -5.57 -1.61 -10.45
C ARG A 35 -5.87 -0.46 -11.41
N GLN A 36 -5.14 -0.36 -12.52
CA GLN A 36 -5.37 0.68 -13.52
C GLN A 36 -6.77 0.57 -14.13
N THR A 37 -7.17 -0.63 -14.54
CA THR A 37 -8.52 -0.87 -15.09
C THR A 37 -9.63 -0.50 -14.09
N LEU A 38 -9.45 -0.88 -12.81
CA LEU A 38 -10.41 -0.52 -11.76
C LEU A 38 -10.46 0.99 -11.48
N LEU A 39 -9.32 1.66 -11.49
CA LEU A 39 -9.27 3.11 -11.31
C LEU A 39 -9.95 3.85 -12.45
N ASP A 40 -9.82 3.38 -13.68
CA ASP A 40 -10.49 3.97 -14.84
C ASP A 40 -12.02 3.80 -14.75
N GLU A 41 -12.50 2.64 -14.30
CA GLU A 41 -13.93 2.40 -14.06
C GLU A 41 -14.46 3.24 -12.88
N ILE A 42 -13.70 3.36 -11.79
CA ILE A 42 -14.05 4.22 -10.65
C ILE A 42 -14.19 5.68 -11.11
N ARG A 43 -13.23 6.19 -11.89
CA ARG A 43 -13.28 7.56 -12.44
C ARG A 43 -14.49 7.76 -13.34
N ARG A 44 -14.76 6.80 -14.23
CA ARG A 44 -15.94 6.84 -15.10
C ARG A 44 -17.23 6.97 -14.30
N ARG A 45 -17.41 6.11 -13.27
CA ARG A 45 -18.60 6.12 -12.41
C ARG A 45 -18.74 7.42 -11.63
N LEU A 46 -17.65 7.90 -11.03
CA LEU A 46 -17.67 9.17 -10.29
C LEU A 46 -18.05 10.34 -11.18
N LYS A 47 -17.53 10.38 -12.42
CA LYS A 47 -17.86 11.41 -13.40
C LYS A 47 -19.33 11.34 -13.86
N ALA A 48 -19.88 10.14 -13.97
CA ALA A 48 -21.26 9.91 -14.35
C ALA A 48 -22.26 10.06 -13.18
N GLY A 49 -21.78 10.29 -11.95
CA GLY A 49 -22.65 10.32 -10.76
C GLY A 49 -23.23 8.96 -10.38
N GLU A 50 -22.69 7.87 -10.90
CA GLU A 50 -23.15 6.52 -10.64
C GLU A 50 -22.73 6.05 -9.23
N PRO A 51 -23.45 5.09 -8.62
CA PRO A 51 -23.05 4.48 -7.37
C PRO A 51 -21.62 3.92 -7.43
N CYS A 52 -20.78 4.31 -6.48
CA CYS A 52 -19.39 3.88 -6.43
C CYS A 52 -18.93 3.80 -4.96
N ARG A 53 -18.61 2.60 -4.48
CA ARG A 53 -18.08 2.32 -3.14
C ARG A 53 -16.68 1.77 -3.30
N VAL A 54 -15.70 2.46 -2.74
CA VAL A 54 -14.30 2.03 -2.83
C VAL A 54 -13.77 1.78 -1.43
N VAL A 55 -13.15 0.62 -1.22
CA VAL A 55 -12.34 0.33 -0.05
C VAL A 55 -10.88 0.21 -0.48
N SER A 56 -10.01 1.00 0.11
CA SER A 56 -8.60 1.06 -0.27
C SER A 56 -7.68 1.10 0.94
N THR A 57 -6.44 0.76 0.75
CA THR A 57 -5.34 1.17 1.64
C THR A 57 -4.88 2.58 1.27
N SER A 58 -3.83 3.10 1.92
CA SER A 58 -3.21 4.40 1.60
C SER A 58 -2.76 4.55 0.14
N LEU A 59 -2.81 3.49 -0.65
CA LEU A 59 -2.52 3.51 -2.09
C LEU A 59 -3.24 4.63 -2.85
N ILE A 60 -4.46 4.99 -2.44
CA ILE A 60 -5.28 6.00 -3.11
C ILE A 60 -4.98 7.44 -2.64
N GLU A 61 -4.23 7.59 -1.55
CA GLU A 61 -3.94 8.91 -0.96
C GLU A 61 -3.00 9.74 -1.84
N ALA A 62 -2.05 9.09 -2.53
CA ALA A 62 -1.08 9.77 -3.39
C ALA A 62 -1.16 9.24 -4.83
N GLY A 63 -0.95 10.14 -5.80
CA GLY A 63 -0.83 9.79 -7.23
C GLY A 63 -2.11 9.35 -7.92
N VAL A 64 -3.26 9.33 -7.23
CA VAL A 64 -4.55 8.95 -7.80
C VAL A 64 -5.47 10.16 -7.85
N ASP A 65 -5.96 10.49 -9.04
CA ASP A 65 -6.91 11.57 -9.24
C ASP A 65 -8.34 11.05 -9.22
N VAL A 66 -9.02 11.26 -8.09
CA VAL A 66 -10.42 10.85 -7.83
C VAL A 66 -11.09 11.89 -6.92
N ASP A 67 -12.40 12.07 -7.10
CA ASP A 67 -13.21 13.03 -6.37
C ASP A 67 -14.48 12.36 -5.81
N PHE A 68 -14.47 12.04 -4.52
CA PHE A 68 -15.58 11.40 -3.84
C PHE A 68 -16.45 12.40 -3.06
N PRO A 69 -17.78 12.18 -2.99
CA PRO A 69 -18.65 13.01 -2.14
C PRO A 69 -18.48 12.75 -0.65
N ALA A 70 -18.02 11.56 -0.26
CA ALA A 70 -17.80 11.19 1.14
C ALA A 70 -16.56 10.30 1.26
N VAL A 71 -15.73 10.58 2.27
CA VAL A 71 -14.49 9.83 2.57
C VAL A 71 -14.51 9.39 4.02
N TYR A 72 -14.26 8.13 4.26
CA TYR A 72 -14.05 7.52 5.57
C TYR A 72 -12.57 7.15 5.68
N ARG A 73 -11.88 7.65 6.70
CA ARG A 73 -10.46 7.37 6.94
C ARG A 73 -10.26 6.73 8.31
N GLU A 74 -9.74 5.51 8.33
CA GLU A 74 -9.25 4.93 9.59
C GLU A 74 -8.16 5.81 10.16
N LEU A 75 -8.19 6.08 11.46
CA LEU A 75 -7.23 6.97 12.12
C LEU A 75 -5.79 6.53 11.83
N ALA A 76 -4.99 7.45 11.33
CA ALA A 76 -3.60 7.29 10.93
C ALA A 76 -2.78 8.52 11.34
N GLY A 77 -1.63 8.76 10.72
CA GLY A 77 -0.95 10.04 10.80
C GLY A 77 -1.84 11.18 10.28
N LEU A 78 -1.76 12.36 10.89
CA LEU A 78 -2.57 13.51 10.48
C LEU A 78 -2.33 13.91 9.02
N ASP A 79 -1.11 13.74 8.54
CA ASP A 79 -0.73 13.89 7.14
C ASP A 79 -1.53 12.96 6.21
N SER A 80 -1.66 11.68 6.56
CA SER A 80 -2.50 10.71 5.82
C SER A 80 -4.00 11.07 5.89
N VAL A 81 -4.46 11.54 7.04
CA VAL A 81 -5.86 12.00 7.19
C VAL A 81 -6.14 13.16 6.25
N LEU A 82 -5.25 14.13 6.17
CA LEU A 82 -5.39 15.28 5.28
C LEU A 82 -5.27 14.90 3.79
N GLN A 83 -4.39 13.94 3.45
CA GLN A 83 -4.31 13.40 2.09
C GLN A 83 -5.60 12.70 1.68
N ALA A 84 -6.20 11.93 2.59
CA ALA A 84 -7.51 11.30 2.37
C ALA A 84 -8.62 12.35 2.21
N ALA A 85 -8.61 13.38 3.04
CA ALA A 85 -9.54 14.51 2.94
C ALA A 85 -9.44 15.21 1.58
N GLY A 86 -8.23 15.34 1.02
CA GLY A 86 -8.01 15.86 -0.33
C GLY A 86 -8.59 14.99 -1.47
N ARG A 87 -9.25 13.87 -1.17
CA ARG A 87 -10.04 13.05 -2.12
C ARG A 87 -11.53 13.28 -1.99
N CYS A 88 -11.96 14.11 -1.02
CA CYS A 88 -13.35 14.51 -0.80
C CYS A 88 -13.58 15.88 -1.40
N ASN A 89 -14.54 15.98 -2.32
CA ASN A 89 -14.84 17.24 -3.02
C ASN A 89 -13.62 17.97 -3.57
N ARG A 90 -12.69 17.19 -4.10
CA ARG A 90 -11.39 17.67 -4.60
C ARG A 90 -11.52 18.76 -5.66
N GLU A 91 -12.55 18.66 -6.49
CA GLU A 91 -12.82 19.62 -7.56
C GLU A 91 -13.64 20.85 -7.09
N GLY A 92 -14.05 20.88 -5.80
CA GLY A 92 -14.83 21.98 -5.23
C GLY A 92 -16.23 22.16 -5.83
N LYS A 93 -16.78 21.12 -6.47
CA LYS A 93 -18.06 21.18 -7.20
C LYS A 93 -19.29 21.00 -6.29
N ARG A 94 -19.08 20.51 -5.06
CA ARG A 94 -20.16 20.26 -4.09
C ARG A 94 -20.11 21.26 -2.96
N ALA A 95 -21.26 21.53 -2.36
CA ALA A 95 -21.32 22.34 -1.14
C ALA A 95 -20.52 21.64 0.00
N ALA A 96 -19.88 22.43 0.86
CA ALA A 96 -19.10 21.89 1.98
C ALA A 96 -19.91 20.96 2.89
N GLY A 97 -21.20 21.27 3.14
CA GLY A 97 -22.10 20.44 3.93
C GLY A 97 -22.49 19.09 3.29
N GLU A 98 -22.26 18.94 1.98
CA GLU A 98 -22.54 17.70 1.23
C GLU A 98 -21.28 16.82 1.07
N SER A 99 -20.14 17.29 1.57
CA SER A 99 -18.84 16.66 1.38
C SER A 99 -18.20 16.37 2.74
N ILE A 100 -18.40 15.14 3.22
CA ILE A 100 -18.06 14.77 4.59
C ILE A 100 -16.83 13.85 4.61
N VAL A 101 -15.87 14.22 5.44
CA VAL A 101 -14.74 13.37 5.80
C VAL A 101 -14.95 12.86 7.22
N THR A 102 -15.04 11.55 7.36
CA THR A 102 -15.22 10.89 8.66
C THR A 102 -13.95 10.17 9.06
N ILE A 103 -13.37 10.55 10.19
CA ILE A 103 -12.26 9.81 10.81
C ILE A 103 -12.87 8.78 11.75
N PHE A 104 -12.45 7.52 11.65
CA PHE A 104 -12.94 6.44 12.50
C PHE A 104 -11.81 5.60 13.04
N GLU A 105 -12.04 4.94 14.16
CA GLU A 105 -11.13 3.96 14.74
C GLU A 105 -11.76 2.57 14.70
N ARG A 106 -10.91 1.57 14.49
CA ARG A 106 -11.29 0.16 14.62
C ARG A 106 -10.97 -0.32 16.02
N THR A 107 -11.67 -1.37 16.46
CA THR A 107 -11.39 -2.03 17.75
C THR A 107 -10.02 -2.72 17.77
N GLU A 108 -9.53 -3.14 16.61
CA GLU A 108 -8.22 -3.76 16.46
C GLU A 108 -7.13 -2.69 16.51
N LEU A 109 -6.02 -3.03 17.15
CA LEU A 109 -4.86 -2.14 17.23
C LEU A 109 -4.31 -1.84 15.82
N PRO A 110 -3.89 -0.60 15.56
CA PRO A 110 -3.24 -0.27 14.29
C PRO A 110 -1.93 -1.05 14.14
N PRO A 111 -1.52 -1.35 12.89
CA PRO A 111 -0.22 -1.96 12.63
C PRO A 111 0.91 -1.19 13.33
N LEU A 112 1.94 -1.89 13.76
CA LEU A 112 3.07 -1.31 14.55
C LEU A 112 3.62 -0.04 13.91
N LEU A 113 3.79 -0.05 12.58
CA LEU A 113 4.31 1.08 11.81
C LEU A 113 3.50 2.38 11.98
N PHE A 114 2.19 2.26 12.24
CA PHE A 114 1.30 3.42 12.35
C PHE A 114 1.07 3.89 13.80
N ARG A 115 1.47 3.11 14.81
CA ARG A 115 1.10 3.39 16.21
C ARG A 115 1.58 4.74 16.71
N THR A 116 2.82 5.09 16.42
CA THR A 116 3.39 6.39 16.83
C THR A 116 2.64 7.55 16.18
N ALA A 117 2.40 7.48 14.87
CA ALA A 117 1.67 8.51 14.14
C ALA A 117 0.21 8.61 14.59
N VAL A 118 -0.47 7.48 14.85
CA VAL A 118 -1.83 7.44 15.41
C VAL A 118 -1.86 8.08 16.80
N GLY A 119 -0.89 7.78 17.67
CA GLY A 119 -0.77 8.40 18.99
C GLY A 119 -0.61 9.91 18.91
N ALA A 120 0.29 10.39 18.05
CA ALA A 120 0.50 11.82 17.81
C ALA A 120 -0.76 12.51 17.26
N THR A 121 -1.49 11.84 16.36
CA THR A 121 -2.75 12.37 15.81
C THR A 121 -3.83 12.47 16.89
N ARG A 122 -4.03 11.44 17.71
CA ARG A 122 -4.99 11.50 18.83
C ARG A 122 -4.69 12.66 19.76
N HIS A 123 -3.41 12.87 20.10
CA HIS A 123 -2.99 13.98 20.95
C HIS A 123 -3.23 15.34 20.26
N ALA A 124 -2.94 15.44 18.96
CA ALA A 124 -3.15 16.68 18.21
C ALA A 124 -4.64 17.06 18.09
N LEU A 125 -5.51 16.07 17.92
CA LEU A 125 -6.97 16.26 17.76
C LEU A 125 -7.74 16.29 19.09
N LYS A 126 -7.04 16.18 20.23
CA LYS A 126 -7.66 16.28 21.54
C LYS A 126 -8.44 17.59 21.65
N ASP A 127 -9.58 17.55 22.36
CA ASP A 127 -10.47 18.69 22.57
C ASP A 127 -11.22 19.16 21.31
N GLY A 128 -11.41 18.27 20.33
CA GLY A 128 -12.20 18.56 19.13
C GLY A 128 -11.56 19.54 18.15
N ARG A 129 -10.23 19.62 18.14
CA ARG A 129 -9.48 20.52 17.24
C ARG A 129 -9.68 20.12 15.77
N ASP A 130 -9.81 21.13 14.93
CA ASP A 130 -9.89 20.93 13.50
C ASP A 130 -8.54 20.41 12.94
N PRO A 131 -8.51 19.25 12.25
CA PRO A 131 -7.32 18.69 11.65
C PRO A 131 -6.68 19.58 10.56
N ALA A 132 -7.45 20.43 9.89
CA ALA A 132 -6.98 21.28 8.80
C ALA A 132 -6.30 22.58 9.29
N VAL A 133 -6.40 22.91 10.56
CA VAL A 133 -5.79 24.13 11.12
C VAL A 133 -4.29 23.94 11.30
N GLN A 134 -3.52 24.95 10.88
CA GLN A 134 -2.05 24.93 10.92
C GLN A 134 -1.50 24.62 12.33
N GLU A 135 -2.12 25.16 13.38
CA GLU A 135 -1.69 24.91 14.77
C GLU A 135 -1.81 23.42 15.14
N THR A 136 -2.89 22.75 14.70
CA THR A 136 -3.10 21.31 14.92
C THR A 136 -2.03 20.50 14.19
N MET A 137 -1.67 20.87 12.95
CA MET A 137 -0.59 20.22 12.20
C MET A 137 0.76 20.41 12.87
N GLN A 138 1.06 21.63 13.34
CA GLN A 138 2.32 21.90 14.08
C GLN A 138 2.40 21.10 15.37
N ARG A 139 1.27 20.97 16.09
CA ARG A 139 1.18 20.13 17.30
C ARG A 139 1.42 18.67 16.96
N TYR A 140 0.81 18.16 15.90
CA TYR A 140 1.02 16.79 15.45
C TYR A 140 2.51 16.50 15.16
N PHE A 141 3.16 17.32 14.36
CA PHE A 141 4.58 17.10 14.01
C PHE A 141 5.52 17.26 15.21
N ARG A 142 5.19 18.14 16.15
CA ARG A 142 5.95 18.30 17.41
C ARG A 142 5.83 17.04 18.25
N GLU A 143 4.62 16.52 18.41
CA GLU A 143 4.34 15.29 19.14
C GLU A 143 4.96 14.07 18.47
N LEU A 144 4.80 13.94 17.15
CA LEU A 144 5.41 12.86 16.37
C LEU A 144 6.93 12.84 16.55
N ARG A 145 7.57 14.01 16.53
CA ARG A 145 9.01 14.14 16.76
C ARG A 145 9.39 13.73 18.19
N ALA A 146 8.64 14.16 19.19
CA ALA A 146 8.89 13.82 20.59
C ALA A 146 8.76 12.31 20.83
N LEU A 147 7.73 11.67 20.27
CA LEU A 147 7.49 10.22 20.38
C LEU A 147 8.49 9.37 19.58
N SER A 148 9.00 9.90 18.47
CA SER A 148 9.96 9.19 17.62
C SER A 148 11.39 9.23 18.16
N GLY A 149 11.75 10.31 18.88
CA GLY A 149 13.04 10.44 19.55
C GLY A 149 14.24 10.11 18.66
N GLU A 150 15.14 9.26 19.16
CA GLU A 150 16.34 8.84 18.42
C GLU A 150 16.06 7.99 17.17
N THR A 151 14.85 7.45 17.02
CA THR A 151 14.49 6.66 15.84
C THR A 151 14.36 7.50 14.57
N LEU A 152 14.32 8.84 14.66
CA LEU A 152 14.33 9.75 13.51
C LEU A 152 15.63 9.67 12.70
N ASP A 153 16.75 9.37 13.35
CA ASP A 153 18.06 9.17 12.69
C ASP A 153 18.52 7.71 12.77
N LYS A 154 17.61 6.79 12.47
CA LYS A 154 17.85 5.34 12.53
C LYS A 154 19.09 4.91 11.71
N SER A 155 19.33 5.55 10.57
CA SER A 155 20.48 5.29 9.71
C SER A 155 21.73 6.07 10.12
N GLY A 156 21.68 6.86 11.20
CA GLY A 156 22.81 7.64 11.71
C GLY A 156 23.30 8.74 10.78
N VAL A 157 22.44 9.24 9.89
CA VAL A 157 22.78 10.24 8.86
C VAL A 157 23.20 11.57 9.51
N ILE A 158 22.38 12.09 10.44
CA ILE A 158 22.67 13.35 11.14
C ILE A 158 23.95 13.21 11.94
N LYS A 159 24.08 12.12 12.73
CA LYS A 159 25.29 11.83 13.54
C LYS A 159 26.56 11.73 12.67
N ALA A 160 26.45 11.13 11.48
CA ALA A 160 27.57 11.03 10.54
C ALA A 160 28.02 12.40 10.03
N PHE A 161 27.06 13.27 9.64
CA PHE A 161 27.38 14.63 9.20
C PHE A 161 27.92 15.50 10.34
N GLU A 162 27.37 15.45 11.53
CA GLU A 162 27.89 16.17 12.71
C GLU A 162 29.34 15.80 13.00
N LYS A 163 29.66 14.49 12.98
CA LYS A 163 31.02 14.00 13.15
C LYS A 163 31.93 14.45 12.00
N GLY A 164 31.44 14.42 10.76
CA GLY A 164 32.18 14.82 9.59
C GLY A 164 32.50 16.32 9.56
N ILE A 165 31.55 17.18 9.94
CA ILE A 165 31.77 18.62 10.05
C ILE A 165 32.89 18.93 11.06
N ASN A 166 32.89 18.29 12.22
CA ASN A 166 33.93 18.45 13.24
C ASN A 166 35.29 17.93 12.79
N GLY A 167 35.35 16.92 11.88
CA GLY A 167 36.55 16.35 11.31
C GLY A 167 36.98 16.93 9.96
N CYS A 168 36.30 17.97 9.47
CA CYS A 168 36.49 18.54 8.13
C CYS A 168 36.35 17.51 6.97
N GLU A 169 35.59 16.43 7.19
CA GLU A 169 35.29 15.40 6.22
C GLU A 169 33.76 15.20 6.12
N LEU A 170 33.19 15.36 4.94
CA LEU A 170 31.76 15.14 4.72
C LEU A 170 31.50 13.71 4.21
N PRO A 171 30.85 12.85 4.99
CA PRO A 171 30.73 11.41 4.74
C PRO A 171 29.60 11.07 3.73
N PHE A 172 29.51 11.78 2.61
CA PHE A 172 28.42 11.58 1.62
C PHE A 172 28.32 10.15 1.14
N ARG A 173 29.46 9.49 0.89
CA ARG A 173 29.49 8.10 0.41
C ARG A 173 28.92 7.13 1.44
N THR A 174 29.40 7.20 2.66
CA THR A 174 28.96 6.35 3.77
C THR A 174 27.49 6.58 4.07
N VAL A 175 27.03 7.85 4.03
CA VAL A 175 25.62 8.19 4.21
C VAL A 175 24.76 7.63 3.08
N ALA A 176 25.22 7.72 1.82
CA ALA A 176 24.48 7.17 0.68
C ALA A 176 24.40 5.62 0.74
N GLU A 177 25.43 4.95 1.24
CA GLU A 177 25.45 3.50 1.45
C GLU A 177 24.53 3.06 2.58
N ASN A 178 24.43 3.84 3.66
CA ASN A 178 23.62 3.51 4.85
C ASN A 178 22.15 3.99 4.74
N PHE A 179 21.89 4.96 3.88
CA PHE A 179 20.55 5.53 3.74
C PHE A 179 19.72 4.78 2.71
N HIS A 180 18.79 3.98 3.21
CA HIS A 180 17.77 3.33 2.40
C HIS A 180 16.43 3.99 2.68
N LEU A 181 15.87 4.71 1.69
CA LEU A 181 14.57 5.39 1.80
C LEU A 181 13.45 4.39 2.09
N ILE A 182 13.58 3.18 1.56
CA ILE A 182 12.65 2.08 1.77
C ILE A 182 13.49 0.82 2.06
N ASP A 183 13.46 0.37 3.31
CA ASP A 183 13.97 -0.96 3.69
C ASP A 183 13.02 -2.02 3.08
N GLN A 184 13.26 -2.39 1.80
CA GLN A 184 12.41 -3.35 1.11
C GLN A 184 12.83 -4.78 1.46
N ASN A 185 12.28 -5.31 2.54
CA ASN A 185 12.24 -6.75 2.77
C ASN A 185 11.05 -7.37 2.03
N THR A 186 10.90 -7.02 0.74
CA THR A 186 9.81 -7.52 -0.11
C THR A 186 10.38 -8.34 -1.26
N ARG A 187 9.62 -9.38 -1.64
CA ARG A 187 9.86 -10.19 -2.83
C ARG A 187 8.79 -9.96 -3.87
N THR A 188 9.16 -10.15 -5.11
CA THR A 188 8.26 -9.98 -6.25
C THR A 188 7.58 -11.30 -6.60
N VAL A 189 6.26 -11.30 -6.64
CA VAL A 189 5.46 -12.43 -7.14
C VAL A 189 4.79 -12.02 -8.44
N TYR A 190 5.21 -12.62 -9.54
CA TYR A 190 4.55 -12.47 -10.85
C TYR A 190 3.28 -13.30 -10.89
N VAL A 191 2.19 -12.69 -11.28
CA VAL A 191 0.87 -13.32 -11.32
C VAL A 191 0.45 -13.54 -12.77
N PRO A 192 0.12 -14.77 -13.20
CA PRO A 192 -0.36 -15.06 -14.54
C PRO A 192 -1.82 -14.62 -14.73
N PHE A 193 -2.07 -13.33 -14.51
CA PHE A 193 -3.37 -12.68 -14.66
C PHE A 193 -3.46 -11.98 -16.02
N GLY A 194 -4.52 -12.21 -16.77
CA GLY A 194 -4.74 -11.56 -18.06
C GLY A 194 -3.53 -11.70 -19.00
N GLY A 195 -3.04 -10.59 -19.53
CA GLY A 195 -1.85 -10.57 -20.40
C GLY A 195 -0.54 -10.99 -19.73
N GLY A 196 -0.51 -11.12 -18.39
CA GLY A 196 0.64 -11.60 -17.64
C GLY A 196 0.98 -13.05 -17.91
N ALA A 197 -0.02 -13.89 -18.17
CA ALA A 197 0.18 -15.31 -18.49
C ALA A 197 1.11 -15.50 -19.71
N ALA A 198 0.84 -14.81 -20.80
CA ALA A 198 1.67 -14.89 -22.01
C ALA A 198 3.11 -14.40 -21.78
N LEU A 199 3.31 -13.37 -20.96
CA LEU A 199 4.63 -12.87 -20.62
C LEU A 199 5.41 -13.86 -19.73
N ILE A 200 4.73 -14.53 -18.82
CA ILE A 200 5.31 -15.56 -17.96
C ILE A 200 5.74 -16.78 -18.79
N GLU A 201 4.96 -17.22 -19.79
CA GLU A 201 5.38 -18.31 -20.68
C GLU A 201 6.62 -17.95 -21.49
N ARG A 202 6.77 -16.70 -21.94
CA ARG A 202 8.00 -16.22 -22.59
C ARG A 202 9.19 -16.28 -21.63
N LEU A 203 8.99 -15.88 -20.35
CA LEU A 203 10.03 -15.98 -19.33
C LEU A 203 10.45 -17.44 -19.08
N LYS A 204 9.46 -18.35 -18.97
CA LYS A 204 9.70 -19.81 -18.85
C LYS A 204 10.45 -20.39 -20.04
N ALA A 205 10.22 -19.86 -21.24
CA ALA A 205 10.92 -20.22 -22.47
C ALA A 205 12.38 -19.67 -22.52
N GLY A 206 12.84 -18.96 -21.48
CA GLY A 206 14.21 -18.47 -21.36
C GLY A 206 14.44 -17.05 -21.88
N GLU A 207 13.37 -16.31 -22.23
CA GLU A 207 13.53 -14.91 -22.63
C GLU A 207 13.84 -14.03 -21.41
N CYS A 208 15.01 -13.35 -21.41
CA CYS A 208 15.49 -12.50 -20.31
C CYS A 208 15.72 -11.05 -20.76
N SER A 209 14.81 -10.50 -21.59
CA SER A 209 14.96 -9.13 -22.07
C SER A 209 14.49 -8.09 -21.05
N LYS A 210 15.17 -6.94 -20.98
CA LYS A 210 14.77 -5.78 -20.14
C LYS A 210 13.33 -5.34 -20.43
N GLU A 211 12.91 -5.48 -21.68
CA GLU A 211 11.55 -5.14 -22.10
C GLU A 211 10.52 -6.11 -21.51
N LEU A 212 10.82 -7.41 -21.49
CA LEU A 212 9.96 -8.42 -20.88
C LEU A 212 9.76 -8.14 -19.39
N TYR A 213 10.84 -7.93 -18.64
CA TYR A 213 10.74 -7.60 -17.19
C TYR A 213 9.98 -6.31 -16.93
N ARG A 214 10.13 -5.29 -17.75
CA ARG A 214 9.34 -4.06 -17.63
C ARG A 214 7.84 -4.32 -17.84
N LYS A 215 7.47 -5.19 -18.79
CA LYS A 215 6.08 -5.58 -19.01
C LYS A 215 5.56 -6.46 -17.89
N LEU A 216 6.36 -7.42 -17.40
CA LEU A 216 6.04 -8.28 -16.25
C LEU A 216 5.80 -7.48 -14.96
N GLY A 217 6.49 -6.36 -14.77
CA GLY A 217 6.25 -5.47 -13.62
C GLY A 217 4.81 -4.99 -13.50
N ARG A 218 4.02 -4.97 -14.57
CA ARG A 218 2.58 -4.65 -14.54
C ARG A 218 1.73 -5.78 -13.96
N TYR A 219 2.30 -6.97 -13.84
CA TYR A 219 1.67 -8.19 -13.33
C TYR A 219 2.39 -8.72 -12.08
N ALA A 220 3.09 -7.84 -11.38
CA ALA A 220 3.85 -8.15 -10.18
C ALA A 220 3.14 -7.66 -8.92
N VAL A 221 3.19 -8.46 -7.87
CA VAL A 221 2.76 -8.11 -6.51
C VAL A 221 3.97 -8.18 -5.59
N SER A 222 4.23 -7.10 -4.84
CA SER A 222 5.29 -7.09 -3.82
C SER A 222 4.72 -7.62 -2.50
N VAL A 223 5.36 -8.66 -1.96
CA VAL A 223 4.99 -9.30 -0.70
C VAL A 223 6.15 -9.25 0.28
N TYR A 224 5.86 -9.08 1.57
CA TYR A 224 6.88 -9.16 2.62
C TYR A 224 7.42 -10.58 2.75
N GLU A 225 8.69 -10.72 3.13
CA GLU A 225 9.36 -12.01 3.28
C GLU A 225 8.55 -13.06 4.07
N PRO A 226 7.91 -12.75 5.22
CA PRO A 226 7.13 -13.75 5.95
C PRO A 226 5.93 -14.30 5.15
N HIS A 227 5.30 -13.46 4.32
CA HIS A 227 4.20 -13.89 3.46
C HIS A 227 4.70 -14.69 2.26
N PHE A 228 5.85 -14.29 1.70
CA PHE A 228 6.50 -15.05 0.63
C PHE A 228 6.83 -16.47 1.09
N GLN A 229 7.40 -16.61 2.29
CA GLN A 229 7.73 -17.93 2.86
C GLN A 229 6.48 -18.79 3.11
N LYS A 230 5.37 -18.21 3.52
CA LYS A 230 4.09 -18.94 3.66
C LYS A 230 3.58 -19.46 2.31
N LEU A 231 3.61 -18.62 1.27
CA LEU A 231 3.22 -19.01 -0.09
C LEU A 231 4.15 -20.09 -0.65
N TYR A 232 5.46 -19.97 -0.41
CA TYR A 232 6.46 -20.94 -0.83
C TYR A 232 6.26 -22.29 -0.11
N ALA A 233 6.09 -22.29 1.20
CA ALA A 233 5.83 -23.50 1.98
C ALA A 233 4.52 -24.21 1.60
N ALA A 234 3.53 -23.44 1.11
CA ALA A 234 2.29 -24.00 0.57
C ALA A 234 2.42 -24.57 -0.86
N GLY A 235 3.63 -24.49 -1.47
CA GLY A 235 3.85 -24.96 -2.85
C GLY A 235 3.21 -24.06 -3.92
N ALA A 236 2.81 -22.84 -3.55
CA ALA A 236 2.10 -21.93 -4.44
C ALA A 236 3.01 -21.07 -5.34
N LEU A 237 4.32 -21.22 -5.23
CA LEU A 237 5.30 -20.41 -5.95
C LEU A 237 6.31 -21.27 -6.72
N LEU A 238 6.58 -20.88 -7.97
CA LEU A 238 7.75 -21.31 -8.73
C LEU A 238 8.87 -20.27 -8.56
N THR A 239 10.07 -20.73 -8.20
CA THR A 239 11.22 -19.87 -7.88
C THR A 239 12.34 -20.02 -8.91
N ALA A 240 13.49 -19.38 -8.68
CA ALA A 240 14.70 -19.54 -9.52
C ALA A 240 15.20 -20.99 -9.61
N ARG A 241 14.84 -21.85 -8.67
CA ARG A 241 15.13 -23.30 -8.72
C ARG A 241 14.34 -24.00 -9.83
N ASP A 242 13.13 -23.54 -10.09
CA ASP A 242 12.21 -24.11 -11.08
C ASP A 242 12.37 -23.43 -12.45
N ILE A 243 12.69 -22.14 -12.43
CA ILE A 243 12.80 -21.29 -13.62
C ILE A 243 14.08 -20.44 -13.51
N PRO A 244 15.16 -20.84 -14.20
CA PRO A 244 16.46 -20.15 -14.12
C PRO A 244 16.46 -18.68 -14.57
N ALA A 245 15.44 -18.24 -15.30
CA ALA A 245 15.27 -16.86 -15.70
C ALA A 245 14.79 -15.93 -14.56
N LEU A 246 14.37 -16.47 -13.41
CA LEU A 246 14.04 -15.69 -12.22
C LEU A 246 15.30 -15.40 -11.39
N ASP A 247 15.31 -14.27 -10.72
CA ASP A 247 16.26 -13.98 -9.66
C ASP A 247 15.78 -14.55 -8.31
N GLU A 248 16.69 -14.58 -7.32
CA GLU A 248 16.36 -15.09 -5.98
C GLU A 248 15.29 -14.28 -5.25
N SER A 249 15.04 -13.04 -5.67
CA SER A 249 14.07 -12.13 -5.06
C SER A 249 12.69 -12.23 -5.70
N SER A 250 12.53 -13.04 -6.74
CA SER A 250 11.28 -13.17 -7.50
C SER A 250 10.75 -14.59 -7.59
N ALA A 251 9.45 -14.71 -7.81
CA ALA A 251 8.76 -15.98 -8.03
C ALA A 251 7.55 -15.78 -8.95
N ILE A 252 7.02 -16.87 -9.46
CA ILE A 252 5.75 -16.90 -10.21
C ILE A 252 4.70 -17.61 -9.36
N LEU A 253 3.51 -17.03 -9.27
CA LEU A 253 2.37 -17.68 -8.64
C LEU A 253 1.93 -18.88 -9.51
N SER A 254 2.01 -20.10 -8.95
CA SER A 254 1.57 -21.35 -9.60
C SER A 254 0.15 -21.71 -9.25
N ASP A 255 -0.28 -21.45 -8.00
CA ASP A 255 -1.64 -21.70 -7.56
C ASP A 255 -2.51 -20.44 -7.78
N LEU A 256 -3.25 -20.45 -8.89
CA LEU A 256 -4.13 -19.33 -9.27
C LEU A 256 -5.35 -19.17 -8.37
N THR A 257 -5.69 -20.16 -7.56
CA THR A 257 -6.80 -20.04 -6.58
C THR A 257 -6.49 -19.01 -5.50
N LEU A 258 -5.22 -18.66 -5.33
CA LEU A 258 -4.76 -17.64 -4.40
C LEU A 258 -4.84 -16.21 -4.96
N TYR A 259 -5.25 -16.04 -6.22
CA TYR A 259 -5.43 -14.72 -6.81
C TYR A 259 -6.88 -14.49 -7.23
N ASP A 260 -7.53 -13.58 -6.54
CA ASP A 260 -8.91 -13.19 -6.80
C ASP A 260 -8.96 -11.88 -7.62
N GLU A 261 -9.81 -11.84 -8.64
CA GLU A 261 -9.96 -10.68 -9.52
C GLU A 261 -10.49 -9.43 -8.81
N ARG A 262 -11.08 -9.55 -7.64
CA ARG A 262 -11.66 -8.44 -6.89
C ARG A 262 -10.79 -7.96 -5.74
N THR A 263 -9.98 -8.84 -5.15
CA THR A 263 -9.20 -8.56 -3.94
C THR A 263 -7.69 -8.73 -4.10
N GLY A 264 -7.24 -9.35 -5.21
CA GLY A 264 -5.84 -9.62 -5.47
C GLY A 264 -5.31 -10.86 -4.75
N LEU A 265 -4.01 -10.90 -4.47
CA LEU A 265 -3.31 -12.04 -3.90
C LEU A 265 -3.70 -12.29 -2.44
N THR A 266 -4.04 -13.53 -2.14
CA THR A 266 -4.25 -14.03 -0.76
C THR A 266 -2.89 -14.32 -0.12
N LEU A 267 -2.64 -13.74 1.06
CA LEU A 267 -1.35 -13.88 1.77
C LEU A 267 -1.33 -15.01 2.80
N GLU A 268 -2.48 -15.58 3.12
CA GLU A 268 -2.66 -16.67 4.08
C GLU A 268 -3.32 -17.84 3.34
N PRO A 269 -2.55 -18.64 2.58
CA PRO A 269 -3.10 -19.84 1.96
C PRO A 269 -3.59 -20.80 3.05
N GLU A 270 -4.74 -21.45 2.82
CA GLU A 270 -5.22 -22.50 3.73
C GLU A 270 -4.22 -23.66 3.68
N THR A 271 -3.42 -23.78 4.74
CA THR A 271 -2.55 -24.94 4.92
C THR A 271 -3.41 -26.13 5.34
N GLY A 272 -3.69 -27.06 4.44
CA GLY A 272 -4.46 -28.27 4.79
C GLY A 272 -5.15 -28.98 3.64
N LYS A 273 -5.17 -28.46 2.42
CA LYS A 273 -5.58 -29.25 1.26
C LYS A 273 -4.40 -30.10 0.78
N ALA A 274 -4.24 -31.30 1.38
CA ALA A 274 -3.46 -32.35 0.77
C ALA A 274 -4.10 -32.65 -0.59
N PHE A 275 -3.44 -32.29 -1.69
CA PHE A 275 -3.75 -32.86 -2.98
C PHE A 275 -3.32 -34.32 -2.94
N LEU A 276 -4.28 -35.22 -2.70
CA LEU A 276 -4.13 -36.62 -3.08
C LEU A 276 -4.14 -36.64 -4.60
N ILE A 277 -2.97 -36.90 -5.19
CA ILE A 277 -2.78 -37.25 -6.59
C ILE A 277 -3.26 -38.68 -6.80
#